data_e51842c5f6740c7aa27c1ca1116dfd21
#
_entry.id   e51842c5f6740c7aa27c1ca1116dfd21
#
_cell.length_a   1.000
_cell.length_b   1.000
_cell.length_c   1.000
_cell.angle_alpha   90.00
_cell.angle_beta   90.00
_cell.angle_gamma   90.00
#
_symmetry.space_group_name_H-M   'P 1'
#
loop_
_entity.id
_entity.type
_entity.pdbx_description
1 polymer ?
#
loop_
_entity_poly.entity_id
_entity_poly.type
_entity_poly.pdbx_seq_one_letter_code
_entity_poly.pdbx_strand_id
1 'polypeptide(L)'
;MTKRIRQYIGLISAVLAYYFVHEGAHLLYAVVTGVFDKIRFMGLGVQIAVDSEGMGDTQLGIFCLVGVVATMLVAYLLIFLADRIGTVQSKVFKACMYYITIAMLLIDPLYLSLLCGFFGGGDMNGIALLVPEIAARIAFGILLILHAMLFWKIVLPKYRRAFAEGKA
;
A
#
# COMPACT_ATOMS: atom_id res chain seq x y z
N MET A 1 13.70 18.56 17.04
CA MET A 1 12.35 18.33 16.45
C MET A 1 11.52 17.47 17.39
N THR A 2 10.25 17.84 17.64
CA THR A 2 9.37 17.15 18.59
C THR A 2 8.88 15.80 18.04
N LYS A 3 8.42 14.91 18.94
CA LYS A 3 7.85 13.61 18.56
C LYS A 3 6.64 13.79 17.63
N ARG A 4 5.77 14.77 17.91
CA ARG A 4 4.54 15.03 17.11
C ARG A 4 4.87 15.42 15.67
N ILE A 5 5.82 16.33 15.48
CA ILE A 5 6.25 16.78 14.13
C ILE A 5 6.76 15.59 13.32
N ARG A 6 7.57 14.68 13.92
CA ARG A 6 8.05 13.48 13.24
C ARG A 6 6.92 12.53 12.83
N GLN A 7 5.89 12.41 13.67
CA GLN A 7 4.72 11.59 13.36
C GLN A 7 3.95 12.15 12.16
N TYR A 8 3.71 13.48 12.11
CA TYR A 8 3.03 14.10 10.97
C TYR A 8 3.84 13.95 9.67
N ILE A 9 5.15 14.19 9.72
CA ILE A 9 6.02 13.97 8.56
C ILE A 9 5.95 12.52 8.12
N GLY A 10 6.00 11.57 9.04
CA GLY A 10 5.89 10.15 8.74
C GLY A 10 4.55 9.78 8.10
N LEU A 11 3.43 10.31 8.60
CA LEU A 11 2.11 10.08 8.02
C LEU A 11 1.99 10.66 6.60
N ILE A 12 2.43 11.90 6.39
CA ILE A 12 2.43 12.52 5.06
C ILE A 12 3.30 11.70 4.09
N SER A 13 4.51 11.32 4.53
CA SER A 13 5.39 10.47 3.73
C SER A 13 4.76 9.12 3.38
N ALA A 14 3.99 8.54 4.31
CA ALA A 14 3.29 7.28 4.08
C ALA A 14 2.20 7.40 3.02
N VAL A 15 1.40 8.46 3.07
CA VAL A 15 0.36 8.74 2.07
C VAL A 15 0.98 8.94 0.69
N LEU A 16 2.02 9.78 0.58
CA LEU A 16 2.69 10.05 -0.69
C LEU A 16 3.36 8.79 -1.26
N ALA A 17 4.07 8.03 -0.42
CA ALA A 17 4.72 6.80 -0.84
C ALA A 17 3.69 5.73 -1.27
N TYR A 18 2.58 5.61 -0.55
CA TYR A 18 1.50 4.69 -0.89
C TYR A 18 0.94 4.99 -2.28
N TYR A 19 0.51 6.23 -2.54
CA TYR A 19 0.02 6.61 -3.86
C TYR A 19 1.08 6.41 -4.94
N PHE A 20 2.32 6.78 -4.67
CA PHE A 20 3.40 6.62 -5.65
C PHE A 20 3.62 5.15 -6.04
N VAL A 21 3.60 4.23 -5.09
CA VAL A 21 3.80 2.80 -5.35
C VAL A 21 2.56 2.18 -5.98
N HIS A 22 1.39 2.43 -5.40
CA HIS A 22 0.12 1.84 -5.83
C HIS A 22 -0.26 2.30 -7.24
N GLU A 23 -0.42 3.61 -7.42
CA GLU A 23 -0.78 4.19 -8.73
C GLU A 23 0.35 4.10 -9.74
N GLY A 24 1.61 4.13 -9.27
CA GLY A 24 2.77 3.90 -10.13
C GLY A 24 2.79 2.51 -10.75
N ALA A 25 2.35 1.49 -10.02
CA ALA A 25 2.20 0.13 -10.56
C ALA A 25 1.08 0.04 -11.59
N HIS A 26 -0.08 0.66 -11.34
CA HIS A 26 -1.16 0.78 -12.32
C HIS A 26 -0.69 1.51 -13.59
N LEU A 27 0.03 2.64 -13.43
CA LEU A 27 0.57 3.40 -14.56
C LEU A 27 1.55 2.55 -15.38
N LEU A 28 2.49 1.89 -14.72
CA LEU A 28 3.46 1.04 -15.41
C LEU A 28 2.76 -0.07 -16.21
N TYR A 29 1.80 -0.76 -15.60
CA TYR A 29 1.02 -1.79 -16.27
C TYR A 29 0.27 -1.22 -17.47
N ALA A 30 -0.46 -0.11 -17.30
CA ALA A 30 -1.26 0.50 -18.35
C ALA A 30 -0.41 0.94 -19.54
N VAL A 31 0.77 1.53 -19.29
CA VAL A 31 1.70 1.96 -20.35
C VAL A 31 2.30 0.76 -21.07
N VAL A 32 2.75 -0.26 -20.34
CA VAL A 32 3.38 -1.47 -20.95
C VAL A 32 2.38 -2.26 -21.80
N THR A 33 1.12 -2.32 -21.37
CA THR A 33 0.07 -3.03 -22.12
C THR A 33 -0.66 -2.17 -23.14
N GLY A 34 -0.33 -0.87 -23.23
CA GLY A 34 -0.91 0.04 -24.23
C GLY A 34 -2.35 0.48 -23.95
N VAL A 35 -2.85 0.29 -22.73
CA VAL A 35 -4.24 0.62 -22.35
C VAL A 35 -4.36 1.92 -21.55
N PHE A 36 -3.27 2.68 -21.41
CA PHE A 36 -3.29 3.95 -20.67
C PHE A 36 -4.15 5.00 -21.38
N ASP A 37 -5.12 5.58 -20.66
CA ASP A 37 -5.94 6.71 -21.14
C ASP A 37 -5.42 8.04 -20.56
N LYS A 38 -5.54 8.22 -19.23
CA LYS A 38 -5.13 9.47 -18.56
C LYS A 38 -4.95 9.29 -17.05
N ILE A 39 -4.35 10.31 -16.46
CA ILE A 39 -4.31 10.45 -14.99
C ILE A 39 -5.52 11.29 -14.57
N ARG A 40 -6.34 10.78 -13.66
CA ARG A 40 -7.46 11.50 -13.07
C ARG A 40 -7.13 11.96 -11.66
N PHE A 41 -7.40 13.23 -11.38
CA PHE A 41 -7.30 13.77 -10.02
C PHE A 41 -8.71 13.81 -9.42
N MET A 42 -8.91 13.11 -8.30
CA MET A 42 -10.18 13.01 -7.59
C MET A 42 -10.02 13.55 -6.17
N GLY A 43 -10.25 14.85 -5.99
CA GLY A 43 -9.99 15.51 -4.72
C GLY A 43 -8.50 15.45 -4.34
N LEU A 44 -8.18 14.76 -3.25
CA LEU A 44 -6.79 14.52 -2.82
C LEU A 44 -6.20 13.22 -3.39
N GLY A 45 -6.97 12.46 -4.15
CA GLY A 45 -6.55 11.19 -4.75
C GLY A 45 -6.09 11.35 -6.19
N VAL A 46 -5.28 10.39 -6.62
CA VAL A 46 -4.85 10.20 -8.02
C VAL A 46 -5.35 8.82 -8.44
N GLN A 47 -5.80 8.69 -9.66
CA GLN A 47 -6.23 7.42 -10.25
C GLN A 47 -5.72 7.32 -11.69
N ILE A 48 -5.21 6.16 -12.05
CA ILE A 48 -4.84 5.85 -13.43
C ILE A 48 -6.08 5.33 -14.15
N ALA A 49 -6.52 6.07 -15.16
CA ALA A 49 -7.60 5.66 -16.03
C ALA A 49 -7.05 4.87 -17.22
N VAL A 50 -7.76 3.81 -17.57
CA VAL A 50 -7.46 2.93 -18.71
C VAL A 50 -8.63 2.88 -19.67
N ASP A 51 -8.36 2.59 -20.94
CA ASP A 51 -9.38 2.26 -21.93
C ASP A 51 -9.92 0.85 -21.66
N SER A 52 -10.94 0.77 -20.83
CA SER A 52 -11.55 -0.49 -20.42
C SER A 52 -12.38 -1.16 -21.53
N GLU A 53 -12.78 -0.44 -22.58
CA GLU A 53 -13.55 -1.03 -23.70
C GLU A 53 -12.66 -1.98 -24.53
N GLY A 54 -11.35 -1.70 -24.59
CA GLY A 54 -10.37 -2.55 -25.25
C GLY A 54 -9.81 -3.69 -24.39
N MET A 55 -10.16 -3.75 -23.09
CA MET A 55 -9.62 -4.74 -22.15
C MET A 55 -10.60 -5.89 -21.93
N GLY A 56 -10.10 -7.12 -21.94
CA GLY A 56 -10.87 -8.27 -21.43
C GLY A 56 -10.89 -8.30 -19.88
N ASP A 57 -11.86 -9.02 -19.31
CA ASP A 57 -12.06 -9.11 -17.86
C ASP A 57 -10.80 -9.52 -17.11
N THR A 58 -10.04 -10.49 -17.65
CA THR A 58 -8.78 -10.92 -17.04
C THR A 58 -7.73 -9.81 -17.02
N GLN A 59 -7.61 -9.04 -18.09
CA GLN A 59 -6.65 -7.94 -18.18
C GLN A 59 -7.02 -6.82 -17.21
N LEU A 60 -8.29 -6.45 -17.12
CA LEU A 60 -8.78 -5.44 -16.19
C LEU A 60 -8.63 -5.90 -14.73
N GLY A 61 -8.90 -7.17 -14.45
CA GLY A 61 -8.70 -7.73 -13.12
C GLY A 61 -7.22 -7.75 -12.69
N ILE A 62 -6.31 -8.09 -13.60
CA ILE A 62 -4.86 -8.00 -13.33
C ILE A 62 -4.44 -6.55 -13.13
N PHE A 63 -4.91 -5.61 -13.96
CA PHE A 63 -4.66 -4.19 -13.77
C PHE A 63 -5.03 -3.74 -12.34
N CYS A 64 -6.21 -4.13 -11.83
CA CYS A 64 -6.63 -3.78 -10.48
C CYS A 64 -5.83 -4.49 -9.36
N LEU A 65 -5.16 -5.62 -9.66
CA LEU A 65 -4.32 -6.31 -8.68
C LEU A 65 -2.90 -5.77 -8.59
N VAL A 66 -2.36 -5.16 -9.66
CA VAL A 66 -0.92 -4.81 -9.68
C VAL A 66 -0.57 -3.75 -8.63
N GLY A 67 -1.45 -2.79 -8.32
CA GLY A 67 -1.25 -1.81 -7.27
C GLY A 67 -1.09 -2.47 -5.90
N VAL A 68 -2.00 -3.38 -5.59
CA VAL A 68 -2.02 -4.17 -4.34
C VAL A 68 -0.77 -5.04 -4.21
N VAL A 69 -0.39 -5.73 -5.27
CA VAL A 69 0.82 -6.58 -5.27
C VAL A 69 2.07 -5.73 -5.07
N ALA A 70 2.16 -4.57 -5.73
CA ALA A 70 3.32 -3.69 -5.60
C ALA A 70 3.47 -3.15 -4.18
N THR A 71 2.40 -2.69 -3.54
CA THR A 71 2.44 -2.22 -2.15
C THR A 71 2.85 -3.32 -1.18
N MET A 72 2.35 -4.55 -1.34
CA MET A 72 2.75 -5.69 -0.53
C MET A 72 4.23 -6.05 -0.70
N LEU A 73 4.73 -6.07 -1.94
CA LEU A 73 6.15 -6.32 -2.20
C LEU A 73 7.05 -5.27 -1.54
N VAL A 74 6.68 -4.00 -1.63
CA VAL A 74 7.40 -2.91 -0.95
C VAL A 74 7.31 -3.06 0.56
N ALA A 75 6.14 -3.43 1.12
CA ALA A 75 6.00 -3.69 2.56
C ALA A 75 6.95 -4.79 3.04
N TYR A 76 7.01 -5.92 2.35
CA TYR A 76 7.88 -7.03 2.71
C TYR A 76 9.37 -6.67 2.58
N LEU A 77 9.73 -5.91 1.53
CA LEU A 77 11.08 -5.38 1.38
C LEU A 77 11.45 -4.47 2.56
N LEU A 78 10.57 -3.56 2.98
CA LEU A 78 10.81 -2.67 4.11
C LEU A 78 10.91 -3.42 5.43
N ILE A 79 10.13 -4.49 5.62
CA ILE A 79 10.22 -5.36 6.80
C ILE A 79 11.57 -6.10 6.82
N PHE A 80 12.02 -6.59 5.67
CA PHE A 80 13.33 -7.23 5.52
C PHE A 80 14.47 -6.24 5.83
N LEU A 81 14.35 -5.00 5.37
CA LEU A 81 15.33 -3.94 5.58
C LEU A 81 15.20 -3.23 6.95
N ALA A 82 14.20 -3.58 7.78
CA ALA A 82 13.90 -2.85 9.02
C ALA A 82 15.07 -2.73 9.98
N ASP A 83 15.91 -3.77 10.08
CA ASP A 83 17.10 -3.74 10.94
C ASP A 83 18.14 -2.74 10.39
N ARG A 84 18.35 -2.70 9.06
CA ARG A 84 19.23 -1.70 8.42
C ARG A 84 18.68 -0.28 8.55
N ILE A 85 17.37 -0.11 8.38
CA ILE A 85 16.68 1.18 8.60
C ILE A 85 16.90 1.63 10.05
N GLY A 86 16.87 0.69 11.00
CA GLY A 86 17.10 0.93 12.42
C GLY A 86 18.47 1.53 12.75
N THR A 87 19.52 1.20 12.00
CA THR A 87 20.87 1.75 12.22
C THR A 87 21.05 3.20 11.80
N VAL A 88 20.15 3.74 10.97
CA VAL A 88 20.21 5.14 10.53
C VAL A 88 19.98 6.07 11.73
N GLN A 89 20.83 7.08 11.91
CA GLN A 89 20.72 7.99 13.07
C GLN A 89 19.50 8.91 13.01
N SER A 90 19.01 9.24 11.81
CA SER A 90 17.88 10.15 11.62
C SER A 90 16.56 9.58 12.16
N LYS A 91 16.08 10.16 13.25
CA LYS A 91 14.77 9.80 13.85
C LYS A 91 13.59 10.12 12.93
N VAL A 92 13.75 11.10 12.02
CA VAL A 92 12.73 11.46 11.00
C VAL A 92 12.64 10.36 9.97
N PHE A 93 13.78 9.96 9.41
CA PHE A 93 13.85 8.88 8.43
C PHE A 93 13.24 7.58 8.98
N LYS A 94 13.62 7.19 10.22
CA LYS A 94 13.01 6.03 10.87
C LYS A 94 11.49 6.14 11.02
N ALA A 95 10.99 7.34 11.35
CA ALA A 95 9.55 7.57 11.44
C ALA A 95 8.86 7.45 10.07
N CYS A 96 9.43 8.06 9.02
CA CYS A 96 8.90 7.92 7.66
C CYS A 96 8.83 6.44 7.24
N MET A 97 9.93 5.68 7.38
CA MET A 97 9.97 4.27 7.01
C MET A 97 8.98 3.42 7.83
N TYR A 98 8.81 3.72 9.12
CA TYR A 98 7.82 3.05 9.97
C TYR A 98 6.39 3.25 9.45
N TYR A 99 5.97 4.50 9.19
CA TYR A 99 4.63 4.78 8.72
C TYR A 99 4.40 4.30 7.28
N ILE A 100 5.42 4.39 6.40
CA ILE A 100 5.36 3.82 5.05
C ILE A 100 5.15 2.30 5.12
N THR A 101 5.91 1.60 5.97
CA THR A 101 5.74 0.15 6.15
C THR A 101 4.32 -0.22 6.59
N ILE A 102 3.74 0.55 7.53
CA ILE A 102 2.35 0.34 7.99
C ILE A 102 1.37 0.54 6.83
N ALA A 103 1.49 1.65 6.12
CA ALA A 103 0.59 1.98 5.02
C ALA A 103 0.61 0.90 3.93
N MET A 104 1.81 0.53 3.45
CA MET A 104 1.99 -0.50 2.44
C MET A 104 1.46 -1.88 2.88
N LEU A 105 1.54 -2.18 4.17
CA LEU A 105 1.15 -3.49 4.70
C LEU A 105 -0.35 -3.61 4.92
N LEU A 106 -1.03 -2.54 5.33
CA LEU A 106 -2.38 -2.63 5.87
C LEU A 106 -3.46 -1.94 5.04
N ILE A 107 -3.15 -0.92 4.23
CA ILE A 107 -4.19 -0.13 3.54
C ILE A 107 -4.98 -0.99 2.56
N ASP A 108 -4.32 -1.69 1.63
CA ASP A 108 -5.01 -2.48 0.61
C ASP A 108 -5.81 -3.63 1.20
N PRO A 109 -5.26 -4.47 2.11
CA PRO A 109 -6.06 -5.54 2.72
C PRO A 109 -7.26 -5.01 3.52
N LEU A 110 -7.09 -3.87 4.22
CA LEU A 110 -8.18 -3.22 4.95
C LEU A 110 -9.26 -2.68 4.00
N TYR A 111 -8.83 -1.97 2.96
CA TYR A 111 -9.73 -1.40 1.97
C TYR A 111 -10.51 -2.49 1.24
N LEU A 112 -9.83 -3.47 0.67
CA LEU A 112 -10.44 -4.51 -0.15
C LEU A 112 -11.31 -5.49 0.66
N SER A 113 -10.99 -5.75 1.94
CA SER A 113 -11.83 -6.61 2.77
C SER A 113 -13.07 -5.92 3.32
N LEU A 114 -12.93 -4.68 3.82
CA LEU A 114 -13.96 -4.03 4.63
C LEU A 114 -14.52 -2.75 4.00
N LEU A 115 -13.69 -1.94 3.35
CA LEU A 115 -14.05 -0.55 3.02
C LEU A 115 -14.49 -0.35 1.57
N CYS A 116 -14.10 -1.21 0.62
CA CYS A 116 -14.37 -1.02 -0.80
C CYS A 116 -15.87 -0.82 -1.12
N GLY A 117 -16.76 -1.50 -0.41
CA GLY A 117 -18.20 -1.35 -0.61
C GLY A 117 -18.76 0.04 -0.20
N PHE A 118 -18.05 0.80 0.64
CA PHE A 118 -18.46 2.15 1.04
C PHE A 118 -17.94 3.25 0.10
N PHE A 119 -16.91 2.95 -0.70
CA PHE A 119 -16.22 3.93 -1.53
C PHE A 119 -16.27 3.59 -3.04
N GLY A 120 -17.33 2.89 -3.49
CA GLY A 120 -17.58 2.64 -4.90
C GLY A 120 -16.76 1.50 -5.52
N GLY A 121 -16.18 0.62 -4.70
CA GLY A 121 -15.49 -0.61 -5.14
C GLY A 121 -14.01 -0.41 -5.49
N GLY A 122 -13.64 0.63 -6.23
CA GLY A 122 -12.25 0.83 -6.67
C GLY A 122 -11.69 -0.41 -7.37
N ASP A 123 -10.50 -0.85 -6.97
CA ASP A 123 -9.84 -2.04 -7.54
C ASP A 123 -10.63 -3.33 -7.34
N MET A 124 -11.49 -3.40 -6.31
CA MET A 124 -12.35 -4.57 -6.11
C MET A 124 -13.26 -4.84 -7.31
N ASN A 125 -13.69 -3.81 -8.04
CA ASN A 125 -14.54 -3.99 -9.22
C ASN A 125 -13.85 -4.82 -10.32
N GLY A 126 -12.56 -4.58 -10.55
CA GLY A 126 -11.78 -5.38 -11.50
C GLY A 126 -11.39 -6.75 -10.92
N ILE A 127 -11.01 -6.81 -9.64
CA ILE A 127 -10.69 -8.08 -8.97
C ILE A 127 -11.90 -9.02 -8.98
N ALA A 128 -13.12 -8.50 -8.86
CA ALA A 128 -14.35 -9.27 -8.90
C ALA A 128 -14.65 -9.91 -10.28
N LEU A 129 -13.94 -9.49 -11.34
CA LEU A 129 -13.99 -10.15 -12.64
C LEU A 129 -13.15 -11.44 -12.68
N LEU A 130 -12.16 -11.56 -11.78
CA LEU A 130 -11.29 -12.76 -11.70
C LEU A 130 -11.85 -13.83 -10.76
N VAL A 131 -12.42 -13.38 -9.64
CA VAL A 131 -12.96 -14.26 -8.58
C VAL A 131 -14.19 -13.61 -7.95
N PRO A 132 -15.15 -14.40 -7.41
CA PRO A 132 -16.31 -13.82 -6.73
C PRO A 132 -15.89 -12.81 -5.64
N GLU A 133 -16.53 -11.63 -5.62
CA GLU A 133 -16.18 -10.53 -4.70
C GLU A 133 -16.10 -11.00 -3.24
N ILE A 134 -17.06 -11.83 -2.79
CA ILE A 134 -17.05 -12.36 -1.43
C ILE A 134 -15.77 -13.18 -1.16
N ALA A 135 -15.32 -14.00 -2.11
CA ALA A 135 -14.11 -14.78 -1.95
C ALA A 135 -12.87 -13.87 -1.89
N ALA A 136 -12.80 -12.84 -2.74
CA ALA A 136 -11.74 -11.83 -2.69
C ALA A 136 -11.73 -11.10 -1.33
N ARG A 137 -12.88 -10.65 -0.85
CA ARG A 137 -13.00 -9.97 0.46
C ARG A 137 -12.55 -10.84 1.62
N ILE A 138 -12.91 -12.12 1.60
CA ILE A 138 -12.48 -13.09 2.63
C ILE A 138 -10.95 -13.28 2.56
N ALA A 139 -10.39 -13.45 1.36
CA ALA A 139 -8.95 -13.61 1.18
C ALA A 139 -8.17 -12.39 1.69
N PHE A 140 -8.61 -11.17 1.32
CA PHE A 140 -7.99 -9.94 1.82
C PHE A 140 -8.22 -9.73 3.33
N GLY A 141 -9.34 -10.21 3.90
CA GLY A 141 -9.60 -10.20 5.34
C GLY A 141 -8.65 -11.13 6.10
N ILE A 142 -8.41 -12.33 5.58
CA ILE A 142 -7.39 -13.24 6.14
C ILE A 142 -6.00 -12.60 6.05
N LEU A 143 -5.67 -12.01 4.90
CA LEU A 143 -4.41 -11.32 4.69
C LEU A 143 -4.24 -10.13 5.65
N LEU A 144 -5.29 -9.35 5.91
CA LEU A 144 -5.28 -8.27 6.89
C LEU A 144 -4.92 -8.77 8.29
N ILE A 145 -5.51 -9.90 8.71
CA ILE A 145 -5.21 -10.51 10.02
C ILE A 145 -3.75 -10.94 10.09
N LEU A 146 -3.25 -11.62 9.05
CA LEU A 146 -1.86 -12.06 8.98
C LEU A 146 -0.89 -10.86 9.00
N HIS A 147 -1.19 -9.81 8.25
CA HIS A 147 -0.40 -8.58 8.22
C HIS A 147 -0.46 -7.82 9.56
N ALA A 148 -1.59 -7.78 10.24
CA ALA A 148 -1.70 -7.21 11.57
C ALA A 148 -0.85 -8.00 12.59
N MET A 149 -0.82 -9.33 12.50
CA MET A 149 0.06 -10.16 13.33
C MET A 149 1.54 -9.92 13.01
N LEU A 150 1.90 -9.82 11.72
CA LEU A 150 3.25 -9.51 11.26
C LEU A 150 3.71 -8.13 11.77
N PHE A 151 2.83 -7.13 11.65
CA PHE A 151 3.07 -5.81 12.20
C PHE A 151 3.35 -5.86 13.70
N TRP A 152 2.48 -6.52 14.46
CA TRP A 152 2.56 -6.56 15.92
C TRP A 152 3.79 -7.34 16.41
N LYS A 153 4.09 -8.48 15.79
CA LYS A 153 5.16 -9.38 16.24
C LYS A 153 6.54 -9.01 15.71
N ILE A 154 6.63 -8.37 14.55
CA ILE A 154 7.92 -8.12 13.87
C ILE A 154 8.17 -6.62 13.68
N VAL A 155 7.29 -5.90 12.98
CA VAL A 155 7.53 -4.51 12.61
C VAL A 155 7.63 -3.63 13.84
N LEU A 156 6.61 -3.65 14.69
CA LEU A 156 6.54 -2.81 15.88
C LEU A 156 7.72 -3.03 16.86
N PRO A 157 8.15 -4.26 17.21
CA PRO A 157 9.30 -4.47 18.07
C PRO A 157 10.62 -3.98 17.45
N LYS A 158 10.83 -4.20 16.13
CA LYS A 158 12.05 -3.73 15.45
C LYS A 158 12.16 -2.21 15.51
N TYR A 159 11.10 -1.49 15.16
CA TYR A 159 11.11 -0.04 15.20
C TYR A 159 11.17 0.53 16.62
N ARG A 160 10.52 -0.12 17.61
CA ARG A 160 10.68 0.28 19.04
C ARG A 160 12.13 0.23 19.48
N ARG A 161 12.88 -0.83 19.15
CA ARG A 161 14.31 -0.95 19.42
C ARG A 161 15.11 0.14 18.70
N ALA A 162 14.88 0.32 17.40
CA ALA A 162 15.55 1.33 16.59
C ALA A 162 15.40 2.76 17.12
N PHE A 163 14.24 3.09 17.73
CA PHE A 163 14.01 4.39 18.37
C PHE A 163 14.62 4.49 19.78
N ALA A 164 14.78 3.38 20.50
CA ALA A 164 15.40 3.35 21.81
C ALA A 164 16.93 3.52 21.73
N GLU A 165 17.59 2.81 20.82
CA GLU A 165 19.04 2.84 20.61
C GLU A 165 19.56 4.21 20.11
N GLY A 166 18.73 5.00 19.46
CA GLY A 166 19.09 6.36 19.04
C GLY A 166 18.96 7.43 20.14
N LYS A 167 18.97 7.04 21.41
CA LYS A 167 18.97 7.96 22.58
C LYS A 167 20.33 8.16 23.23
N ALA A 168 21.38 7.46 22.74
CA ALA A 168 22.74 7.65 23.17
C ALA A 168 23.39 8.86 22.48
#